data_6d5bddd519ae04617c63a8c12b5252d3
#
_entry.id   6d5bddd519ae04617c63a8c12b5252d3
#
_cell.length_a   1.000
_cell.length_b   1.000
_cell.length_c   1.000
_cell.angle_alpha   90.00
_cell.angle_beta   90.00
_cell.angle_gamma   90.00
#
_symmetry.space_group_name_H-M   'P 1'
#
loop_
_entity.id
_entity.type
_entity.pdbx_description
1 polymer ?
#
loop_
_entity_poly.entity_id
_entity_poly.type
_entity_poly.pdbx_seq_one_letter_code
_entity_poly.pdbx_strand_id
1 'polypeptide(L)'
;MIICLCQCVVRVSYRWREGSGINLIGLFNHEEVGSFTKSGADSALLPGILERILSGMGCSKEQIDISLAQSYYLSVDGAHAAHPNYTDRCDMTTRAYMGQGVTVKVSGTQKYASDCKMYAILKGLSEKYDIL
;
A
#
# COMPACT_ATOMS: atom_id res chain seq x y z
N MET A 1 1.97 13.51 -20.49
CA MET A 1 2.85 13.32 -19.31
C MET A 1 1.97 12.68 -18.24
N ILE A 2 2.05 11.37 -18.11
CA ILE A 2 1.34 10.63 -17.06
C ILE A 2 2.23 10.74 -15.83
N ILE A 3 1.82 11.50 -14.84
CA ILE A 3 2.49 11.53 -13.55
C ILE A 3 1.95 10.31 -12.81
N CYS A 4 2.71 9.22 -12.77
CA CYS A 4 2.44 8.08 -11.92
C CYS A 4 2.79 8.51 -10.49
N LEU A 5 1.79 8.88 -9.71
CA LEU A 5 1.94 9.15 -8.29
C LEU A 5 1.71 7.82 -7.57
N CYS A 6 2.77 7.21 -7.08
CA CYS A 6 2.63 6.11 -6.14
C CYS A 6 2.01 6.66 -4.85
N GLN A 7 0.80 6.27 -4.54
CA GLN A 7 0.09 6.66 -3.32
C GLN A 7 0.20 5.53 -2.31
N CYS A 8 0.81 5.81 -1.19
CA CYS A 8 0.80 4.88 -0.08
C CYS A 8 -0.13 5.41 1.01
N VAL A 9 -1.12 4.62 1.38
CA VAL A 9 -1.96 4.89 2.54
C VAL A 9 -1.47 4.01 3.69
N VAL A 10 -0.93 4.64 4.70
CA VAL A 10 -0.49 3.95 5.92
C VAL A 10 -1.48 4.26 7.03
N ARG A 11 -2.12 3.24 7.56
CA ARG A 11 -2.86 3.37 8.80
C ARG A 11 -1.99 2.88 9.95
N VAL A 12 -1.46 3.81 10.74
CA VAL A 12 -0.75 3.49 11.97
C VAL A 12 -1.77 3.34 13.10
N SER A 13 -1.92 2.12 13.61
CA SER A 13 -2.79 1.87 14.77
C SER A 13 -2.05 2.24 16.05
N TYR A 14 -2.28 3.45 16.52
CA TYR A 14 -1.81 3.88 17.82
C TYR A 14 -2.83 3.48 18.90
N ARG A 15 -2.54 2.42 19.63
CA ARG A 15 -3.45 1.88 20.65
C ARG A 15 -3.02 2.30 22.06
N TRP A 16 -3.29 3.54 22.43
CA TRP A 16 -3.23 3.97 23.85
C TRP A 16 -4.60 4.24 24.47
N ARG A 17 -5.63 4.41 23.65
CA ARG A 17 -7.04 4.51 24.08
C ARG A 17 -7.89 3.91 22.97
N GLU A 18 -9.00 3.29 23.33
CA GLU A 18 -9.98 2.77 22.36
C GLU A 18 -10.38 3.88 21.39
N GLY A 19 -10.19 3.61 20.10
CA GLY A 19 -10.61 4.50 19.01
C GLY A 19 -9.58 5.45 18.42
N SER A 20 -8.35 5.51 18.93
CA SER A 20 -7.31 6.41 18.40
C SER A 20 -6.36 5.70 17.45
N GLY A 21 -6.46 5.98 16.16
CA GLY A 21 -5.49 5.58 15.15
C GLY A 21 -5.07 6.80 14.33
N ILE A 22 -3.86 6.78 13.77
CA ILE A 22 -3.40 7.79 12.83
C ILE A 22 -3.64 7.23 11.43
N ASN A 23 -4.32 7.99 10.59
CA ASN A 23 -4.38 7.73 9.16
C ASN A 23 -3.39 8.67 8.47
N LEU A 24 -2.46 8.11 7.71
CA LEU A 24 -1.45 8.85 6.97
C LEU A 24 -1.54 8.50 5.50
N ILE A 25 -1.48 9.50 4.64
CA ILE A 25 -1.36 9.32 3.20
C ILE A 25 0.00 9.86 2.79
N GLY A 26 0.80 9.01 2.16
CA GLY A 26 2.09 9.37 1.58
C GLY A 26 1.99 9.40 0.05
N LEU A 27 2.44 10.49 -0.57
CA LEU A 27 2.59 10.59 -2.02
C LEU A 27 4.09 10.59 -2.33
N PHE A 28 4.52 9.61 -3.10
CA PHE A 28 5.92 9.42 -3.42
C PHE A 28 6.18 9.73 -4.90
N ASN A 29 7.35 10.23 -5.18
CA ASN A 29 7.85 10.40 -6.54
C ASN A 29 8.85 9.30 -6.90
N HIS A 30 9.36 9.33 -8.13
CA HIS A 30 10.40 8.43 -8.62
C HIS A 30 9.98 6.95 -8.70
N GLU A 31 8.71 6.67 -8.87
CA GLU A 31 8.24 5.30 -9.04
C GLU A 31 8.88 4.68 -10.29
N GLU A 32 8.83 5.36 -11.43
CA GLU A 32 9.39 4.90 -12.72
C GLU A 32 10.93 4.78 -12.72
N VAL A 33 11.61 5.57 -11.92
CA VAL A 33 13.08 5.47 -11.73
C VAL A 33 13.45 4.29 -10.82
N GLY A 34 12.48 3.82 -10.04
CA GLY A 34 12.64 2.84 -8.97
C GLY A 34 12.54 3.49 -7.60
N SER A 35 11.71 2.92 -6.78
CA SER A 35 11.32 3.47 -5.47
C SER A 35 12.45 3.58 -4.44
N PHE A 36 13.66 3.11 -4.75
CA PHE A 36 14.87 3.18 -3.91
C PHE A 36 15.54 4.56 -3.86
N THR A 37 15.04 5.53 -4.62
CA THR A 37 15.60 6.89 -4.58
C THR A 37 15.38 7.55 -3.22
N LYS A 38 16.08 8.65 -2.95
CA LYS A 38 16.02 9.37 -1.66
C LYS A 38 14.60 9.64 -1.16
N SER A 39 13.65 9.88 -2.04
CA SER A 39 12.25 10.22 -1.74
C SER A 39 11.25 9.21 -2.30
N GLY A 40 11.70 8.05 -2.73
CA GLY A 40 10.85 6.97 -3.22
C GLY A 40 10.14 6.21 -2.11
N ALA A 41 9.15 5.41 -2.48
CA ALA A 41 8.33 4.65 -1.53
C ALA A 41 9.13 3.57 -0.77
N ASP A 42 10.20 3.04 -1.37
CA ASP A 42 11.09 2.03 -0.78
C ASP A 42 12.42 2.67 -0.30
N SER A 43 12.29 3.82 0.34
CA SER A 43 13.41 4.55 0.94
C SER A 43 13.26 4.65 2.45
N ALA A 44 14.27 5.16 3.14
CA ALA A 44 14.20 5.45 4.56
C ALA A 44 13.28 6.65 4.91
N LEU A 45 12.69 7.31 3.92
CA LEU A 45 11.88 8.52 4.13
C LEU A 45 10.64 8.22 4.97
N LEU A 46 9.82 7.23 4.56
CA LEU A 46 8.58 6.90 5.26
C LEU A 46 8.83 6.38 6.68
N PRO A 47 9.70 5.38 6.91
CA PRO A 47 10.04 4.95 8.26
C PRO A 47 10.52 6.09 9.16
N GLY A 48 11.41 6.94 8.65
CA GLY A 48 11.93 8.08 9.40
C GLY A 48 10.87 9.13 9.75
N ILE A 49 9.92 9.38 8.86
CA ILE A 49 8.77 10.27 9.14
C ILE A 49 7.86 9.67 10.21
N LEU A 50 7.51 8.39 10.11
CA LEU A 50 6.66 7.71 11.08
C LEU A 50 7.31 7.70 12.48
N GLU A 51 8.59 7.38 12.56
CA GLU A 51 9.34 7.41 13.82
C GLU A 51 9.34 8.82 14.44
N ARG A 52 9.56 9.86 13.65
CA ARG A 52 9.54 11.25 14.13
C ARG A 52 8.16 11.70 14.59
N ILE A 53 7.09 11.31 13.90
CA ILE A 53 5.73 11.64 14.30
C ILE A 53 5.41 10.98 15.64
N LEU A 54 5.65 9.68 15.75
CA LEU A 54 5.34 8.92 16.98
C LEU A 54 6.20 9.37 18.17
N SER A 55 7.51 9.64 17.93
CA SER A 55 8.38 10.23 18.97
C SER A 55 7.91 11.61 19.39
N GLY A 56 7.49 12.46 18.47
CA GLY A 56 6.92 13.78 18.76
C GLY A 56 5.61 13.71 19.56
N MET A 57 4.90 12.58 19.49
CA MET A 57 3.73 12.30 20.32
C MET A 57 4.08 11.70 21.69
N GLY A 58 5.36 11.56 22.01
CA GLY A 58 5.84 11.05 23.28
C GLY A 58 5.94 9.52 23.37
N CYS A 59 5.89 8.80 22.23
CA CYS A 59 6.04 7.34 22.22
C CYS A 59 7.48 6.92 22.51
N SER A 60 7.67 5.92 23.36
CA SER A 60 8.96 5.24 23.50
C SER A 60 9.28 4.42 22.24
N LYS A 61 10.54 4.01 22.06
CA LYS A 61 10.95 3.17 20.92
C LYS A 61 10.14 1.86 20.85
N GLU A 62 9.93 1.21 21.98
CA GLU A 62 9.12 -0.01 22.05
C GLU A 62 7.67 0.24 21.58
N GLN A 63 7.08 1.35 21.99
CA GLN A 63 5.73 1.74 21.59
C GLN A 63 5.64 2.03 20.08
N ILE A 64 6.68 2.63 19.51
CA ILE A 64 6.78 2.86 18.06
C ILE A 64 6.80 1.52 17.34
N ASP A 65 7.65 0.59 17.76
CA ASP A 65 7.79 -0.72 17.12
C ASP A 65 6.47 -1.53 17.22
N ILE A 66 5.80 -1.52 18.36
CA ILE A 66 4.47 -2.13 18.53
C ILE A 66 3.44 -1.47 17.60
N SER A 67 3.43 -0.14 17.51
CA SER A 67 2.50 0.61 16.67
C SER A 67 2.69 0.27 15.19
N LEU A 68 3.93 0.19 14.73
CA LEU A 68 4.25 -0.19 13.36
C LEU A 68 3.84 -1.62 13.06
N ALA A 69 4.12 -2.56 13.98
CA ALA A 69 3.72 -3.97 13.82
C ALA A 69 2.20 -4.17 13.77
N GLN A 70 1.42 -3.28 14.39
CA GLN A 70 -0.04 -3.29 14.37
C GLN A 70 -0.65 -2.45 13.25
N SER A 71 0.18 -1.83 12.43
CA SER A 71 -0.25 -0.93 11.35
C SER A 71 -0.62 -1.72 10.09
N TYR A 72 -1.47 -1.10 9.27
CA TYR A 72 -1.76 -1.56 7.92
C TYR A 72 -1.13 -0.61 6.92
N TYR A 73 -0.50 -1.19 5.92
CA TYR A 73 0.08 -0.46 4.81
C TYR A 73 -0.65 -0.84 3.52
N LEU A 74 -1.18 0.14 2.83
CA LEU A 74 -1.81 -0.04 1.52
C LEU A 74 -0.96 0.70 0.48
N SER A 75 -0.30 -0.07 -0.38
CA SER A 75 0.41 0.48 -1.54
C SER A 75 -0.56 0.58 -2.71
N VAL A 76 -0.72 1.79 -3.23
CA VAL A 76 -1.60 2.06 -4.37
C VAL A 76 -0.75 2.55 -5.54
N ASP A 77 -0.81 1.82 -6.63
CA ASP A 77 0.01 2.05 -7.81
C ASP A 77 -0.72 1.57 -9.08
N GLY A 78 -0.30 2.03 -10.25
CA GLY A 78 -0.87 1.60 -11.52
C GLY A 78 -0.76 0.08 -11.74
N ALA A 79 -1.76 -0.52 -12.37
CA ALA A 79 -1.74 -1.91 -12.76
C ALA A 79 -1.79 -2.04 -14.29
N HIS A 80 -1.18 -3.12 -14.81
CA HIS A 80 -1.34 -3.48 -16.21
C HIS A 80 -2.75 -3.99 -16.49
N ALA A 81 -3.37 -3.48 -17.54
CA ALA A 81 -4.56 -4.08 -18.11
C ALA A 81 -4.19 -5.08 -19.21
N ALA A 82 -5.08 -6.01 -19.53
CA ALA A 82 -4.93 -6.92 -20.64
C ALA A 82 -4.78 -6.13 -21.93
N HIS A 83 -3.68 -6.37 -22.65
CA HIS A 83 -3.39 -5.70 -23.90
C HIS A 83 -3.77 -6.62 -25.08
N PRO A 84 -4.48 -6.13 -26.12
CA PRO A 84 -4.95 -6.97 -27.22
C PRO A 84 -3.84 -7.75 -27.94
N ASN A 85 -2.66 -7.15 -28.07
CA ASN A 85 -1.52 -7.76 -28.77
C ASN A 85 -0.67 -8.69 -27.88
N TYR A 86 -0.93 -8.74 -26.56
CA TYR A 86 -0.12 -9.49 -25.59
C TYR A 86 -1.00 -10.27 -24.62
N THR A 87 -2.04 -10.89 -25.13
CA THR A 87 -3.01 -11.64 -24.30
C THR A 87 -2.40 -12.84 -23.61
N ASP A 88 -1.31 -13.37 -24.16
CA ASP A 88 -0.52 -14.48 -23.62
C ASP A 88 0.29 -14.11 -22.37
N ARG A 89 0.48 -12.81 -22.11
CA ARG A 89 1.19 -12.30 -20.92
C ARG A 89 0.30 -12.08 -19.71
N CYS A 90 -0.99 -12.30 -19.85
CA CYS A 90 -1.95 -12.17 -18.76
C CYS A 90 -2.44 -13.56 -18.33
N ASP A 91 -2.75 -13.72 -17.05
CA ASP A 91 -3.44 -14.91 -16.58
C ASP A 91 -4.76 -15.10 -17.35
N MET A 92 -5.10 -16.36 -17.65
CA MET A 92 -6.28 -16.67 -18.48
C MET A 92 -7.59 -16.48 -17.71
N THR A 93 -7.55 -16.57 -16.39
CA THR A 93 -8.73 -16.59 -15.53
C THR A 93 -8.96 -15.30 -14.76
N THR A 94 -7.89 -14.53 -14.47
CA THR A 94 -7.93 -13.32 -13.65
C THR A 94 -7.33 -12.11 -14.37
N ARG A 95 -7.91 -11.79 -15.54
CA ARG A 95 -7.44 -10.65 -16.36
C ARG A 95 -8.00 -9.34 -15.83
N ALA A 96 -7.12 -8.38 -15.61
CA ALA A 96 -7.53 -7.00 -15.36
C ALA A 96 -7.84 -6.31 -16.69
N TYR A 97 -8.97 -5.63 -16.79
CA TYR A 97 -9.36 -4.82 -17.93
C TYR A 97 -9.52 -3.36 -17.53
N MET A 98 -9.27 -2.47 -18.48
CA MET A 98 -9.46 -1.04 -18.24
C MET A 98 -10.93 -0.72 -17.91
N GLY A 99 -11.14 0.12 -16.90
CA GLY A 99 -12.47 0.56 -16.50
C GLY A 99 -13.29 -0.44 -15.68
N GLN A 100 -12.67 -1.53 -15.23
CA GLN A 100 -13.34 -2.55 -14.40
C GLN A 100 -12.97 -2.50 -12.90
N GLY A 101 -12.59 -1.32 -12.41
CA GLY A 101 -12.34 -1.12 -10.99
C GLY A 101 -10.88 -1.29 -10.59
N VAL A 102 -10.67 -1.56 -9.31
CA VAL A 102 -9.35 -1.66 -8.68
C VAL A 102 -8.83 -3.10 -8.79
N THR A 103 -7.57 -3.26 -9.14
CA THR A 103 -6.92 -4.57 -9.20
C THR A 103 -6.06 -4.80 -7.97
N VAL A 104 -6.29 -5.90 -7.26
CA VAL A 104 -5.39 -6.33 -6.17
C VAL A 104 -4.24 -7.14 -6.75
N LYS A 105 -3.03 -6.64 -6.59
CA LYS A 105 -1.81 -7.30 -7.06
C LYS A 105 -1.36 -8.35 -6.04
N VAL A 106 -1.19 -9.59 -6.49
CA VAL A 106 -0.66 -10.70 -5.69
C VAL A 106 0.52 -11.32 -6.42
N SER A 107 1.58 -11.61 -5.70
CA SER A 107 2.78 -12.26 -6.26
C SER A 107 3.29 -13.35 -5.34
N GLY A 108 3.49 -14.54 -5.89
CA GLY A 108 4.09 -15.67 -5.16
C GLY A 108 5.54 -15.42 -4.72
N THR A 109 6.24 -14.48 -5.35
CA THR A 109 7.59 -14.07 -4.96
C THR A 109 7.60 -13.00 -3.86
N GLN A 110 6.45 -12.66 -3.31
CA GLN A 110 6.29 -11.65 -2.25
C GLN A 110 6.74 -10.23 -2.64
N LYS A 111 6.89 -9.94 -3.93
CA LYS A 111 7.26 -8.57 -4.39
C LYS A 111 6.27 -7.49 -3.93
N TYR A 112 5.00 -7.86 -3.81
CA TYR A 112 3.97 -6.94 -3.34
C TYR A 112 3.69 -7.08 -1.84
N ALA A 113 4.39 -7.97 -1.14
CA ALA A 113 4.26 -8.25 0.29
C ALA A 113 2.80 -8.49 0.77
N SER A 114 1.94 -8.93 -0.16
CA SER A 114 0.53 -9.21 0.14
C SER A 114 0.40 -10.53 0.88
N ASP A 115 -0.40 -10.55 1.94
CA ASP A 115 -0.75 -11.76 2.67
C ASP A 115 -2.25 -12.07 2.58
N CYS A 116 -2.63 -13.26 3.02
CA CYS A 116 -4.02 -13.72 2.95
C CYS A 116 -4.96 -12.88 3.85
N LYS A 117 -4.47 -12.33 4.96
CA LYS A 117 -5.24 -11.51 5.88
C LYS A 117 -5.61 -10.17 5.24
N MET A 118 -4.63 -9.50 4.64
CA MET A 118 -4.87 -8.23 3.96
C MET A 118 -5.73 -8.41 2.72
N TYR A 119 -5.52 -9.50 1.97
CA TYR A 119 -6.38 -9.84 0.83
C TYR A 119 -7.85 -10.03 1.28
N ALA A 120 -8.09 -10.79 2.35
CA ALA A 120 -9.44 -11.02 2.87
C ALA A 120 -10.12 -9.72 3.33
N ILE A 121 -9.36 -8.81 3.96
CA ILE A 121 -9.86 -7.49 4.38
C ILE A 121 -10.25 -6.66 3.14
N LEU A 122 -9.38 -6.58 2.14
CA LEU A 122 -9.65 -5.82 0.92
C LEU A 122 -10.85 -6.40 0.17
N LYS A 123 -10.94 -7.72 0.04
CA LYS A 123 -12.08 -8.40 -0.57
C LYS A 123 -13.38 -8.08 0.17
N GLY A 124 -13.40 -8.20 1.48
CA GLY A 124 -14.59 -7.88 2.28
C GLY A 124 -15.02 -6.41 2.20
N LEU A 125 -14.05 -5.48 2.12
CA LEU A 125 -14.34 -4.06 1.90
C LEU A 125 -14.91 -3.82 0.51
N SER A 126 -14.36 -4.46 -0.49
CA SER A 126 -14.81 -4.39 -1.87
C SER A 126 -16.25 -4.87 -2.03
N GLU A 127 -16.57 -6.04 -1.51
CA GLU A 127 -17.93 -6.58 -1.53
C GLU A 127 -18.92 -5.69 -0.77
N LYS A 128 -18.50 -5.12 0.36
CA LYS A 128 -19.35 -4.26 1.18
C LYS A 128 -19.68 -2.91 0.54
N TYR A 129 -18.75 -2.36 -0.22
CA TYR A 129 -18.84 -0.99 -0.77
C TYR A 129 -18.92 -0.96 -2.29
N ASP A 130 -19.00 -2.12 -2.94
CA ASP A 130 -19.09 -2.27 -4.40
C ASP A 130 -17.97 -1.51 -5.14
N ILE A 131 -16.72 -1.76 -4.71
CA ILE A 131 -15.54 -1.02 -5.20
C ILE A 131 -14.73 -1.83 -6.24
N LEU A 132 -14.89 -3.16 -6.32
CA LEU A 132 -14.15 -4.06 -7.22
C LEU A 132 -15.08 -4.72 -8.23
#